data_8cb4bf38fc7b58a5c192b5bf63eac03f
#
_entry.id   8cb4bf38fc7b58a5c192b5bf63eac03f
#
_cell.length_a   1.000
_cell.length_b   1.000
_cell.length_c   1.000
_cell.angle_alpha   90.00
_cell.angle_beta   90.00
_cell.angle_gamma   90.00
#
_symmetry.space_group_name_H-M   'P 1'
#
loop_
_entity.id
_entity.type
_entity.pdbx_description
1 polymer ?
#
loop_
_entity_poly.entity_id
_entity_poly.type
_entity_poly.pdbx_seq_one_letter_code
_entity_poly.pdbx_strand_id
1 'polypeptide(L)'
;MICKKCKQEIPDNSTYCLFCGKKQTAAPKSRHRKRAHGTGTIRKDTRYKNPYIAIAPSSPNGKGRTYIGSYPDMKTAQAALEDYIKKGRPDLYNATFEDMYNIWAETHYKEVSDSTVSTWKSFWKWFKELYKIKAGDLHTAHFQEIVNRANTRGTAKWLKGLAHQVMECAFENDVVSKNCVDFVKLPKFEKTEKIIFTNEQIAILWEHSDDPRVQIILAMIYMGFRITELLSLEVGKIHLEEGYIVGGIKTTAGKNRVIPFPLNIPEIKDFFRTWMADKKPDEPLFDMISSEFRIKEFYRVLWELEMINGTFNRSKGRWEFPDNKHLTPHSTRHTFASLSSAAGMKPENLQKIIGHANYSTTAEVYIHQDIDTLITEMSKLHK
;
A
#
# COMPACT_ATOMS: atom_id res chain seq x y z
N MET A 1 -45.24 -42.07 -42.23
CA MET A 1 -44.82 -43.02 -41.16
C MET A 1 -45.62 -44.34 -41.30
N ILE A 2 -45.04 -45.43 -40.78
CA ILE A 2 -45.71 -46.75 -40.85
C ILE A 2 -46.57 -47.00 -39.63
N CYS A 3 -47.80 -47.44 -39.84
CA CYS A 3 -48.76 -47.74 -38.76
C CYS A 3 -48.18 -48.87 -37.84
N LYS A 4 -48.21 -48.64 -36.54
CA LYS A 4 -47.71 -49.58 -35.52
C LYS A 4 -48.53 -50.89 -35.45
N LYS A 5 -49.80 -50.92 -35.92
CA LYS A 5 -50.68 -52.08 -35.88
C LYS A 5 -50.77 -52.82 -37.20
N CYS A 6 -51.15 -52.16 -38.27
CA CYS A 6 -51.37 -52.83 -39.59
C CYS A 6 -50.21 -52.72 -40.57
N LYS A 7 -49.13 -52.01 -40.20
CA LYS A 7 -47.90 -51.81 -40.98
C LYS A 7 -48.11 -51.10 -42.33
N GLN A 8 -49.26 -50.53 -42.58
CA GLN A 8 -49.54 -49.73 -43.76
C GLN A 8 -48.90 -48.34 -43.62
N GLU A 9 -48.48 -47.76 -44.72
CA GLU A 9 -47.90 -46.44 -44.77
C GLU A 9 -49.01 -45.40 -44.64
N ILE A 10 -48.84 -44.44 -43.77
CA ILE A 10 -49.75 -43.35 -43.46
C ILE A 10 -48.98 -42.02 -43.41
N PRO A 11 -49.67 -40.88 -43.65
CA PRO A 11 -49.02 -39.60 -43.55
C PRO A 11 -48.34 -39.37 -42.22
N ASP A 12 -47.17 -38.68 -42.20
CA ASP A 12 -46.32 -38.56 -41.03
C ASP A 12 -46.94 -37.79 -39.84
N ASN A 13 -47.96 -37.01 -40.05
CA ASN A 13 -48.69 -36.28 -39.04
C ASN A 13 -49.99 -36.92 -38.62
N SER A 14 -50.29 -38.15 -39.05
CA SER A 14 -51.54 -38.85 -38.75
C SER A 14 -51.69 -39.21 -37.28
N THR A 15 -52.75 -38.70 -36.60
CA THR A 15 -53.06 -39.05 -35.21
C THR A 15 -53.62 -40.45 -35.10
N TYR A 16 -54.32 -40.91 -36.15
CA TYR A 16 -54.95 -42.27 -36.26
C TYR A 16 -54.61 -42.86 -37.60
N CYS A 17 -54.47 -44.18 -37.65
CA CYS A 17 -54.30 -44.92 -38.91
C CYS A 17 -55.58 -44.89 -39.73
N LEU A 18 -55.50 -44.46 -41.01
CA LEU A 18 -56.59 -44.38 -41.94
C LEU A 18 -57.12 -45.77 -42.30
N PHE A 19 -56.29 -46.84 -42.16
CA PHE A 19 -56.68 -48.22 -42.55
C PHE A 19 -57.24 -49.07 -41.40
N CYS A 20 -56.74 -48.89 -40.19
CA CYS A 20 -57.09 -49.77 -39.06
C CYS A 20 -57.60 -48.98 -37.80
N GLY A 21 -57.78 -47.68 -37.88
CA GLY A 21 -58.23 -46.82 -36.82
C GLY A 21 -57.35 -46.69 -35.57
N LYS A 22 -56.15 -47.35 -35.55
CA LYS A 22 -55.29 -47.33 -34.40
C LYS A 22 -54.69 -45.96 -34.21
N LYS A 23 -54.81 -45.41 -32.98
CA LYS A 23 -54.12 -44.14 -32.59
C LYS A 23 -52.65 -44.32 -32.68
N GLN A 24 -52.02 -43.41 -33.43
CA GLN A 24 -50.55 -43.33 -33.55
C GLN A 24 -50.06 -42.34 -32.48
N THR A 25 -49.47 -42.85 -31.42
CA THR A 25 -48.82 -41.99 -30.43
C THR A 25 -47.63 -41.32 -31.06
N ALA A 26 -47.53 -40.01 -31.02
CA ALA A 26 -46.32 -39.29 -31.37
C ALA A 26 -45.10 -39.90 -30.63
N ALA A 27 -43.96 -39.95 -31.31
CA ALA A 27 -42.74 -40.35 -30.65
C ALA A 27 -42.59 -39.60 -29.32
N PRO A 28 -42.21 -40.26 -28.24
CA PRO A 28 -42.05 -39.57 -26.98
C PRO A 28 -41.05 -38.43 -27.19
N LYS A 29 -41.47 -37.17 -26.95
CA LYS A 29 -40.56 -36.05 -26.94
C LYS A 29 -39.35 -36.43 -26.08
N SER A 30 -38.13 -36.34 -26.64
CA SER A 30 -36.92 -36.67 -25.92
C SER A 30 -36.96 -35.96 -24.55
N ARG A 31 -37.07 -36.74 -23.48
CA ARG A 31 -37.01 -36.17 -22.13
C ARG A 31 -35.60 -35.64 -21.99
N HIS A 32 -35.46 -34.32 -21.92
CA HIS A 32 -34.18 -33.73 -21.52
C HIS A 32 -33.70 -34.45 -20.25
N ARG A 33 -32.55 -35.15 -20.36
CA ARG A 33 -31.95 -35.80 -19.19
C ARG A 33 -31.80 -34.76 -18.09
N LYS A 34 -32.48 -34.96 -16.97
CA LYS A 34 -32.27 -34.14 -15.78
C LYS A 34 -30.81 -34.32 -15.36
N ARG A 35 -30.14 -33.22 -15.07
CA ARG A 35 -28.77 -33.26 -14.50
C ARG A 35 -28.80 -34.03 -13.16
N ALA A 36 -27.68 -34.63 -12.80
CA ALA A 36 -27.54 -35.33 -11.53
C ALA A 36 -27.83 -34.36 -10.35
N HIS A 37 -28.37 -34.90 -9.28
CA HIS A 37 -28.65 -34.11 -8.08
C HIS A 37 -27.33 -33.51 -7.55
N GLY A 38 -27.34 -32.23 -7.15
CA GLY A 38 -26.12 -31.57 -6.64
C GLY A 38 -25.21 -30.90 -7.69
N THR A 39 -25.55 -31.00 -9.00
CA THR A 39 -24.72 -30.41 -10.08
C THR A 39 -25.20 -29.05 -10.58
N GLY A 40 -26.08 -28.38 -9.84
CA GLY A 40 -26.66 -27.08 -10.22
C GLY A 40 -27.66 -27.16 -11.37
N THR A 41 -28.16 -26.02 -11.83
CA THR A 41 -29.24 -25.93 -12.82
C THR A 41 -28.92 -24.88 -13.87
N ILE A 42 -29.23 -25.20 -15.15
CA ILE A 42 -29.25 -24.21 -16.23
C ILE A 42 -30.70 -24.04 -16.67
N ARG A 43 -31.17 -22.80 -16.62
CA ARG A 43 -32.55 -22.42 -17.02
C ARG A 43 -32.46 -21.52 -18.25
N LYS A 44 -33.34 -21.76 -19.24
CA LYS A 44 -33.52 -20.87 -20.38
C LYS A 44 -34.61 -19.84 -20.07
N ASP A 45 -34.33 -18.57 -20.23
CA ASP A 45 -35.26 -17.48 -20.07
C ASP A 45 -35.07 -16.50 -21.24
N THR A 46 -35.96 -16.55 -22.20
CA THR A 46 -35.86 -15.82 -23.47
C THR A 46 -36.15 -14.31 -23.35
N ARG A 47 -36.50 -13.84 -22.17
CA ARG A 47 -36.72 -12.40 -21.90
C ARG A 47 -35.40 -11.63 -21.82
N TYR A 48 -34.28 -12.31 -21.64
CA TYR A 48 -32.95 -11.70 -21.51
C TYR A 48 -32.15 -11.88 -22.78
N LYS A 49 -31.25 -10.93 -23.06
CA LYS A 49 -30.29 -10.96 -24.18
C LYS A 49 -29.44 -12.23 -24.16
N ASN A 50 -29.05 -12.68 -22.96
CA ASN A 50 -28.35 -13.93 -22.73
C ASN A 50 -29.30 -14.91 -22.03
N PRO A 51 -29.98 -15.79 -22.79
CA PRO A 51 -31.14 -16.54 -22.30
C PRO A 51 -30.81 -17.73 -21.39
N TYR A 52 -29.54 -18.17 -21.30
CA TYR A 52 -29.16 -19.34 -20.51
C TYR A 52 -28.59 -18.91 -19.16
N ILE A 53 -29.35 -19.14 -18.11
CA ILE A 53 -29.02 -18.75 -16.74
C ILE A 53 -28.47 -19.97 -16.01
N ALA A 54 -27.21 -19.88 -15.57
CA ALA A 54 -26.56 -20.90 -14.75
C ALA A 54 -26.75 -20.55 -13.26
N ILE A 55 -27.19 -21.57 -12.49
CA ILE A 55 -27.47 -21.47 -11.06
C ILE A 55 -26.69 -22.58 -10.35
N ALA A 56 -25.96 -22.26 -9.34
CA ALA A 56 -25.16 -23.19 -8.55
C ALA A 56 -26.03 -24.26 -7.84
N PRO A 57 -25.41 -25.37 -7.43
CA PRO A 57 -26.04 -26.32 -6.49
C PRO A 57 -26.44 -25.57 -5.21
N SER A 58 -27.52 -26.00 -4.58
CA SER A 58 -27.91 -25.48 -3.26
C SER A 58 -26.83 -25.81 -2.25
N SER A 59 -26.44 -24.80 -1.44
CA SER A 59 -25.52 -25.00 -0.34
C SER A 59 -26.04 -26.08 0.63
N PRO A 60 -25.16 -26.91 1.21
CA PRO A 60 -25.53 -27.85 2.27
C PRO A 60 -26.32 -27.19 3.42
N ASN A 61 -26.08 -25.91 3.68
CA ASN A 61 -26.73 -25.12 4.73
C ASN A 61 -28.07 -24.52 4.34
N GLY A 62 -28.64 -24.88 3.17
CA GLY A 62 -30.02 -24.53 2.76
C GLY A 62 -30.29 -23.05 2.46
N LYS A 63 -29.31 -22.18 2.50
CA LYS A 63 -29.47 -20.75 2.21
C LYS A 63 -29.28 -20.44 0.73
N GLY A 64 -30.40 -20.31 0.02
CA GLY A 64 -30.47 -19.68 -1.29
C GLY A 64 -29.84 -20.44 -2.48
N ARG A 65 -30.20 -19.99 -3.69
CA ARG A 65 -29.57 -20.45 -4.94
C ARG A 65 -28.60 -19.38 -5.42
N THR A 66 -27.34 -19.71 -5.54
CA THR A 66 -26.33 -18.76 -6.05
C THR A 66 -26.43 -18.63 -7.56
N TYR A 67 -26.66 -17.41 -8.04
CA TYR A 67 -26.66 -17.07 -9.46
C TYR A 67 -25.20 -16.98 -9.94
N ILE A 68 -24.85 -17.76 -10.98
CA ILE A 68 -23.50 -17.78 -11.56
C ILE A 68 -23.39 -16.74 -12.69
N GLY A 69 -24.36 -16.75 -13.61
CA GLY A 69 -24.38 -15.82 -14.73
C GLY A 69 -25.43 -16.14 -15.77
N SER A 70 -25.61 -15.23 -16.77
CA SER A 70 -26.42 -15.41 -17.96
C SER A 70 -25.52 -15.49 -19.18
N TYR A 71 -25.77 -16.48 -20.07
CA TYR A 71 -24.91 -16.85 -21.19
C TYR A 71 -25.69 -16.92 -22.49
N PRO A 72 -25.04 -16.68 -23.65
CA PRO A 72 -25.70 -16.69 -24.95
C PRO A 72 -26.16 -18.08 -25.37
N ASP A 73 -25.50 -19.14 -24.95
CA ASP A 73 -25.76 -20.52 -25.32
C ASP A 73 -25.60 -21.49 -24.14
N MET A 74 -26.16 -22.69 -24.33
CA MET A 74 -26.16 -23.76 -23.33
C MET A 74 -24.77 -24.28 -22.99
N LYS A 75 -23.87 -24.32 -23.97
CA LYS A 75 -22.51 -24.87 -23.80
C LYS A 75 -21.67 -23.96 -22.91
N THR A 76 -21.74 -22.65 -23.15
CA THR A 76 -21.06 -21.64 -22.33
C THR A 76 -21.60 -21.61 -20.90
N ALA A 77 -22.94 -21.69 -20.72
CA ALA A 77 -23.56 -21.80 -19.40
C ALA A 77 -23.12 -23.07 -18.65
N GLN A 78 -22.95 -24.19 -19.38
CA GLN A 78 -22.50 -25.44 -18.80
C GLN A 78 -21.04 -25.37 -18.37
N ALA A 79 -20.16 -24.84 -19.21
CA ALA A 79 -18.75 -24.64 -18.87
C ALA A 79 -18.57 -23.76 -17.62
N ALA A 80 -19.34 -22.68 -17.52
CA ALA A 80 -19.31 -21.80 -16.35
C ALA A 80 -19.79 -22.51 -15.06
N LEU A 81 -20.80 -23.36 -15.17
CA LEU A 81 -21.30 -24.13 -14.03
C LEU A 81 -20.30 -25.21 -13.59
N GLU A 82 -19.61 -25.86 -14.53
CA GLU A 82 -18.55 -26.82 -14.23
C GLU A 82 -17.31 -26.16 -13.60
N ASP A 83 -16.93 -24.99 -14.10
CA ASP A 83 -15.85 -24.19 -13.51
C ASP A 83 -16.18 -23.75 -12.07
N TYR A 84 -17.42 -23.28 -11.84
CA TYR A 84 -17.92 -22.97 -10.51
C TYR A 84 -17.80 -24.14 -9.53
N ILE A 85 -18.16 -25.35 -9.96
CA ILE A 85 -18.12 -26.55 -9.12
C ILE A 85 -16.68 -27.00 -8.84
N LYS A 86 -15.75 -26.79 -9.78
CA LYS A 86 -14.34 -27.13 -9.63
C LYS A 86 -13.57 -26.19 -8.70
N LYS A 87 -14.01 -24.94 -8.55
CA LYS A 87 -13.36 -23.96 -7.67
C LYS A 87 -13.68 -24.27 -6.19
N GLY A 88 -12.64 -24.27 -5.35
CA GLY A 88 -12.72 -24.62 -3.95
C GLY A 88 -13.56 -23.66 -3.07
N ARG A 89 -13.79 -22.42 -3.55
CA ARG A 89 -14.52 -21.35 -2.86
C ARG A 89 -15.71 -20.84 -3.70
N PRO A 90 -16.77 -21.65 -3.85
CA PRO A 90 -17.94 -21.26 -4.64
C PRO A 90 -18.68 -20.04 -4.11
N ASP A 91 -18.56 -19.72 -2.84
CA ASP A 91 -19.04 -18.49 -2.19
C ASP A 91 -18.39 -17.22 -2.77
N LEU A 92 -17.16 -17.31 -3.25
CA LEU A 92 -16.39 -16.20 -3.84
C LEU A 92 -16.37 -16.20 -5.37
N TYR A 93 -17.10 -17.08 -6.04
CA TYR A 93 -17.08 -17.21 -7.51
C TYR A 93 -17.38 -15.90 -8.26
N ASN A 94 -18.27 -15.08 -7.71
CA ASN A 94 -18.63 -13.77 -8.26
C ASN A 94 -17.98 -12.62 -7.48
N ALA A 95 -17.00 -12.90 -6.64
CA ALA A 95 -16.36 -11.87 -5.83
C ALA A 95 -15.79 -10.76 -6.72
N THR A 96 -16.12 -9.54 -6.39
CA THR A 96 -15.60 -8.34 -7.04
C THR A 96 -14.21 -8.00 -6.50
N PHE A 97 -13.51 -7.09 -7.17
CA PHE A 97 -12.24 -6.57 -6.65
C PHE A 97 -12.40 -5.92 -5.26
N GLU A 98 -13.55 -5.25 -5.03
CA GLU A 98 -13.88 -4.66 -3.73
C GLU A 98 -14.10 -5.74 -2.65
N ASP A 99 -14.77 -6.85 -2.99
CA ASP A 99 -14.94 -7.96 -2.04
C ASP A 99 -13.59 -8.56 -1.64
N MET A 100 -12.68 -8.75 -2.60
CA MET A 100 -11.33 -9.25 -2.33
C MET A 100 -10.50 -8.26 -1.49
N TYR A 101 -10.62 -6.95 -1.77
CA TYR A 101 -9.99 -5.93 -0.94
C TYR A 101 -10.50 -5.97 0.51
N ASN A 102 -11.80 -6.12 0.71
CA ASN A 102 -12.37 -6.17 2.06
C ASN A 102 -11.87 -7.39 2.84
N ILE A 103 -11.80 -8.57 2.20
CA ILE A 103 -11.25 -9.79 2.80
C ILE A 103 -9.78 -9.60 3.16
N TRP A 104 -8.97 -9.07 2.24
CA TRP A 104 -7.57 -8.77 2.48
C TRP A 104 -7.38 -7.74 3.60
N ALA A 105 -8.16 -6.66 3.59
CA ALA A 105 -8.06 -5.58 4.55
C ALA A 105 -8.41 -6.01 5.98
N GLU A 106 -9.37 -6.92 6.15
CA GLU A 106 -9.81 -7.41 7.46
C GLU A 106 -8.68 -8.07 8.26
N THR A 107 -7.78 -8.77 7.58
CA THR A 107 -6.61 -9.42 8.19
C THR A 107 -5.40 -8.48 8.20
N HIS A 108 -5.05 -7.91 7.07
CA HIS A 108 -3.83 -7.13 6.89
C HIS A 108 -3.77 -5.85 7.74
N TYR A 109 -4.91 -5.19 7.94
CA TYR A 109 -4.94 -3.95 8.73
C TYR A 109 -4.69 -4.16 10.23
N LYS A 110 -4.83 -5.37 10.73
CA LYS A 110 -4.49 -5.73 12.13
C LYS A 110 -2.98 -5.86 12.37
N GLU A 111 -2.22 -6.07 11.29
CA GLU A 111 -0.78 -6.36 11.34
C GLU A 111 0.09 -5.12 11.08
N VAL A 112 -0.52 -4.01 10.66
CA VAL A 112 0.21 -2.81 10.25
C VAL A 112 -0.20 -1.58 11.08
N SER A 113 0.65 -0.54 11.08
CA SER A 113 0.35 0.71 11.79
C SER A 113 -0.82 1.49 11.18
N ASP A 114 -1.52 2.30 11.98
CA ASP A 114 -2.61 3.17 11.51
C ASP A 114 -2.21 4.10 10.37
N SER A 115 -0.97 4.58 10.37
CA SER A 115 -0.44 5.40 9.27
C SER A 115 -0.33 4.62 7.97
N THR A 116 0.01 3.32 8.04
CA THR A 116 0.04 2.42 6.88
C THR A 116 -1.37 2.13 6.39
N VAL A 117 -2.32 1.87 7.30
CA VAL A 117 -3.75 1.71 6.97
C VAL A 117 -4.29 2.94 6.23
N SER A 118 -4.01 4.14 6.77
CA SER A 118 -4.42 5.41 6.14
C SER A 118 -3.85 5.56 4.73
N THR A 119 -2.58 5.17 4.54
CA THR A 119 -1.91 5.17 3.24
C THR A 119 -2.59 4.20 2.27
N TRP A 120 -2.84 2.95 2.66
CA TRP A 120 -3.54 1.96 1.84
C TRP A 120 -4.94 2.42 1.44
N LYS A 121 -5.72 2.97 2.38
CA LYS A 121 -7.05 3.55 2.09
C LYS A 121 -6.99 4.71 1.09
N SER A 122 -5.94 5.51 1.13
CA SER A 122 -5.73 6.59 0.15
C SER A 122 -5.44 6.05 -1.25
N PHE A 123 -4.57 5.04 -1.37
CA PHE A 123 -4.26 4.41 -2.65
C PHE A 123 -5.42 3.56 -3.18
N TRP A 124 -6.24 2.96 -2.31
CA TRP A 124 -7.43 2.22 -2.72
C TRP A 124 -8.38 3.06 -3.59
N LYS A 125 -8.54 4.34 -3.28
CA LYS A 125 -9.40 5.25 -4.06
C LYS A 125 -9.05 5.34 -5.55
N TRP A 126 -7.80 5.06 -5.92
CA TRP A 126 -7.36 5.07 -7.32
C TRP A 126 -7.99 3.94 -8.15
N PHE A 127 -8.43 2.87 -7.50
CA PHE A 127 -9.03 1.70 -8.14
C PHE A 127 -10.56 1.75 -8.22
N LYS A 128 -11.17 2.90 -7.94
CA LYS A 128 -12.64 3.05 -7.87
C LYS A 128 -13.38 2.48 -9.08
N GLU A 129 -12.83 2.61 -10.27
CA GLU A 129 -13.40 2.10 -11.52
C GLU A 129 -13.38 0.56 -11.60
N LEU A 130 -12.55 -0.11 -10.83
CA LEU A 130 -12.42 -1.57 -10.79
C LEU A 130 -13.25 -2.24 -9.70
N TYR A 131 -13.77 -1.49 -8.74
CA TYR A 131 -14.41 -2.02 -7.53
C TYR A 131 -15.47 -3.09 -7.82
N LYS A 132 -16.33 -2.83 -8.80
CA LYS A 132 -17.48 -3.70 -9.14
C LYS A 132 -17.17 -4.72 -10.22
N ILE A 133 -15.96 -4.76 -10.72
CA ILE A 133 -15.53 -5.77 -11.69
C ILE A 133 -15.20 -7.05 -10.91
N LYS A 134 -15.67 -8.20 -11.40
CA LYS A 134 -15.30 -9.49 -10.81
C LYS A 134 -13.80 -9.68 -10.86
N ALA A 135 -13.22 -10.18 -9.78
CA ALA A 135 -11.78 -10.40 -9.71
C ALA A 135 -11.27 -11.32 -10.83
N GLY A 136 -12.10 -12.32 -11.22
CA GLY A 136 -11.80 -13.21 -12.33
C GLY A 136 -11.78 -12.57 -13.72
N ASP A 137 -12.41 -11.41 -13.88
CA ASP A 137 -12.49 -10.67 -15.15
C ASP A 137 -11.40 -9.57 -15.23
N LEU A 138 -10.59 -9.39 -14.18
CA LEU A 138 -9.52 -8.42 -14.16
C LEU A 138 -8.27 -8.94 -14.89
N HIS A 139 -7.65 -8.05 -15.66
CA HIS A 139 -6.48 -8.32 -16.46
C HIS A 139 -5.36 -7.32 -16.15
N THR A 140 -4.12 -7.66 -16.48
CA THR A 140 -2.95 -6.80 -16.33
C THR A 140 -3.17 -5.38 -16.87
N ALA A 141 -3.90 -5.23 -17.98
CA ALA A 141 -4.16 -3.93 -18.62
C ALA A 141 -4.91 -2.95 -17.70
N HIS A 142 -5.90 -3.41 -16.93
CA HIS A 142 -6.65 -2.58 -16.00
C HIS A 142 -5.75 -1.96 -14.93
N PHE A 143 -4.86 -2.77 -14.35
CA PHE A 143 -3.92 -2.29 -13.34
C PHE A 143 -2.79 -1.45 -13.93
N GLN A 144 -2.33 -1.80 -15.14
CA GLN A 144 -1.29 -1.05 -15.84
C GLN A 144 -1.74 0.39 -16.12
N GLU A 145 -2.99 0.57 -16.52
CA GLU A 145 -3.55 1.89 -16.76
C GLU A 145 -3.54 2.76 -15.49
N ILE A 146 -3.99 2.21 -14.35
CA ILE A 146 -3.99 2.93 -13.08
C ILE A 146 -2.55 3.26 -12.63
N VAL A 147 -1.63 2.30 -12.73
CA VAL A 147 -0.23 2.50 -12.34
C VAL A 147 0.46 3.55 -13.24
N ASN A 148 0.09 3.63 -14.51
CA ASN A 148 0.63 4.63 -15.44
C ASN A 148 0.17 6.06 -15.15
N ARG A 149 -0.95 6.26 -14.43
CA ARG A 149 -1.43 7.58 -13.98
C ARG A 149 -0.59 8.16 -12.83
N ALA A 150 0.31 7.37 -12.24
CA ALA A 150 1.13 7.82 -11.13
C ALA A 150 2.16 8.88 -11.57
N ASN A 151 2.25 9.97 -10.83
CA ASN A 151 3.21 11.05 -11.09
C ASN A 151 4.61 10.78 -10.51
N THR A 152 4.76 9.79 -9.65
CA THR A 152 6.04 9.43 -9.03
C THR A 152 6.25 7.92 -8.98
N ARG A 153 7.52 7.50 -8.98
CA ARG A 153 7.88 6.09 -8.81
C ARG A 153 7.36 5.50 -7.50
N GLY A 154 7.34 6.30 -6.44
CA GLY A 154 6.81 5.88 -5.13
C GLY A 154 5.32 5.57 -5.21
N THR A 155 4.51 6.47 -5.77
CA THR A 155 3.08 6.29 -6.00
C THR A 155 2.81 5.05 -6.86
N ALA A 156 3.55 4.88 -7.98
CA ALA A 156 3.40 3.71 -8.85
C ALA A 156 3.70 2.40 -8.11
N LYS A 157 4.74 2.37 -7.26
CA LYS A 157 5.06 1.20 -6.43
C LYS A 157 3.95 0.86 -5.43
N TRP A 158 3.38 1.87 -4.76
CA TRP A 158 2.29 1.68 -3.81
C TRP A 158 1.03 1.16 -4.50
N LEU A 159 0.67 1.73 -5.66
CA LEU A 159 -0.48 1.26 -6.45
C LEU A 159 -0.28 -0.20 -6.89
N LYS A 160 0.87 -0.53 -7.49
CA LYS A 160 1.17 -1.91 -7.86
C LYS A 160 1.17 -2.84 -6.64
N GLY A 161 1.77 -2.42 -5.52
CA GLY A 161 1.84 -3.21 -4.29
C GLY A 161 0.45 -3.52 -3.72
N LEU A 162 -0.45 -2.54 -3.65
CA LEU A 162 -1.83 -2.76 -3.19
C LEU A 162 -2.59 -3.70 -4.11
N ALA A 163 -2.56 -3.43 -5.41
CA ALA A 163 -3.23 -4.29 -6.39
C ALA A 163 -2.71 -5.74 -6.34
N HIS A 164 -1.38 -5.90 -6.19
CA HIS A 164 -0.76 -7.21 -6.06
C HIS A 164 -1.27 -7.97 -4.84
N GLN A 165 -1.29 -7.34 -3.67
CA GLN A 165 -1.74 -7.99 -2.43
C GLN A 165 -3.22 -8.39 -2.47
N VAL A 166 -4.08 -7.54 -3.03
CA VAL A 166 -5.50 -7.85 -3.18
C VAL A 166 -5.72 -8.99 -4.18
N MET A 167 -5.01 -9.01 -5.30
CA MET A 167 -5.10 -10.09 -6.29
C MET A 167 -4.40 -11.37 -5.83
N GLU A 168 -3.39 -11.28 -4.95
CA GLU A 168 -2.80 -12.44 -4.29
C GLU A 168 -3.81 -13.08 -3.33
N CYS A 169 -4.51 -12.29 -2.54
CA CYS A 169 -5.62 -12.78 -1.73
C CYS A 169 -6.70 -13.47 -2.57
N ALA A 170 -6.99 -12.96 -3.79
CA ALA A 170 -7.91 -13.62 -4.71
C ALA A 170 -7.34 -14.96 -5.24
N PHE A 171 -6.03 -15.04 -5.46
CA PHE A 171 -5.35 -16.26 -5.86
C PHE A 171 -5.31 -17.30 -4.73
N GLU A 172 -4.96 -16.91 -3.52
CA GLU A 172 -4.94 -17.77 -2.32
C GLU A 172 -6.34 -18.33 -1.96
N ASN A 173 -7.41 -17.62 -2.35
CA ASN A 173 -8.79 -18.06 -2.17
C ASN A 173 -9.39 -18.75 -3.42
N ASP A 174 -8.58 -19.18 -4.37
CA ASP A 174 -8.98 -19.87 -5.61
C ASP A 174 -9.99 -19.10 -6.48
N VAL A 175 -10.09 -17.76 -6.31
CA VAL A 175 -10.95 -16.91 -7.12
C VAL A 175 -10.38 -16.68 -8.51
N VAL A 176 -9.05 -16.59 -8.59
CA VAL A 176 -8.28 -16.45 -9.83
C VAL A 176 -7.22 -17.54 -9.92
N SER A 177 -6.83 -17.92 -11.14
CA SER A 177 -5.82 -18.96 -11.37
C SER A 177 -4.38 -18.42 -11.36
N LYS A 178 -4.21 -17.10 -11.35
CA LYS A 178 -2.90 -16.42 -11.30
C LYS A 178 -3.11 -14.97 -10.88
N ASN A 179 -2.07 -14.38 -10.32
CA ASN A 179 -2.02 -12.94 -10.04
C ASN A 179 -1.60 -12.18 -11.31
N CYS A 180 -2.56 -11.53 -11.96
CA CYS A 180 -2.28 -10.78 -13.20
C CYS A 180 -1.47 -9.48 -12.96
N VAL A 181 -1.34 -9.03 -11.71
CA VAL A 181 -0.57 -7.84 -11.35
C VAL A 181 0.94 -8.07 -11.39
N ASP A 182 1.40 -9.33 -11.35
CA ASP A 182 2.82 -9.67 -11.52
C ASP A 182 3.42 -9.09 -12.80
N PHE A 183 2.63 -9.08 -13.87
CA PHE A 183 3.02 -8.59 -15.18
C PHE A 183 2.91 -7.08 -15.37
N VAL A 184 2.40 -6.35 -14.36
CA VAL A 184 2.34 -4.87 -14.39
C VAL A 184 3.76 -4.32 -14.29
N LYS A 185 4.10 -3.42 -15.22
CA LYS A 185 5.40 -2.76 -15.27
C LYS A 185 5.31 -1.37 -14.65
N LEU A 186 6.33 -1.01 -13.86
CA LEU A 186 6.43 0.35 -13.35
C LEU A 186 6.88 1.29 -14.48
N PRO A 187 6.24 2.46 -14.63
CA PRO A 187 6.70 3.48 -15.55
C PRO A 187 8.15 3.89 -15.26
N LYS A 188 8.84 4.35 -16.28
CA LYS A 188 10.16 4.96 -16.10
C LYS A 188 9.97 6.35 -15.52
N PHE A 189 10.66 6.63 -14.44
CA PHE A 189 10.70 7.95 -13.82
C PHE A 189 12.15 8.43 -13.78
N GLU A 190 12.36 9.69 -14.05
CA GLU A 190 13.65 10.32 -13.83
C GLU A 190 14.00 10.27 -12.35
N LYS A 191 15.30 10.07 -12.06
CA LYS A 191 15.80 10.06 -10.69
C LYS A 191 15.76 11.50 -10.17
N THR A 192 14.90 11.76 -9.20
CA THR A 192 14.86 13.06 -8.53
C THR A 192 16.08 13.19 -7.64
N GLU A 193 16.86 14.26 -7.82
CA GLU A 193 17.95 14.61 -6.93
C GLU A 193 17.40 14.95 -5.54
N LYS A 194 18.17 14.55 -4.52
CA LYS A 194 17.84 14.89 -3.14
C LYS A 194 18.26 16.33 -2.87
N ILE A 195 17.34 17.15 -2.40
CA ILE A 195 17.62 18.52 -2.05
C ILE A 195 18.22 18.56 -0.65
N ILE A 196 19.34 19.22 -0.51
CA ILE A 196 20.08 19.44 0.72
C ILE A 196 20.22 20.95 0.96
N PHE A 197 20.49 21.33 2.19
CA PHE A 197 20.88 22.71 2.50
C PHE A 197 22.27 23.01 1.93
N THR A 198 22.42 24.18 1.32
CA THR A 198 23.74 24.68 0.88
C THR A 198 24.52 25.24 2.06
N ASN A 199 25.83 25.43 1.89
CA ASN A 199 26.66 26.03 2.94
C ASN A 199 26.22 27.45 3.28
N GLU A 200 25.78 28.23 2.31
CA GLU A 200 25.26 29.58 2.49
C GLU A 200 23.96 29.56 3.31
N GLN A 201 23.06 28.63 3.03
CA GLN A 201 21.83 28.46 3.81
C GLN A 201 22.12 28.03 5.25
N ILE A 202 23.11 27.16 5.45
CA ILE A 202 23.53 26.75 6.80
C ILE A 202 24.14 27.94 7.55
N ALA A 203 24.94 28.79 6.90
CA ALA A 203 25.49 29.98 7.51
C ALA A 203 24.39 30.95 7.96
N ILE A 204 23.38 31.20 7.11
CA ILE A 204 22.22 32.02 7.49
C ILE A 204 21.48 31.43 8.68
N LEU A 205 21.31 30.09 8.76
CA LEU A 205 20.70 29.46 9.94
C LEU A 205 21.55 29.70 11.20
N TRP A 206 22.86 29.68 11.11
CA TRP A 206 23.73 29.99 12.25
C TRP A 206 23.63 31.45 12.70
N GLU A 207 23.51 32.40 11.78
CA GLU A 207 23.29 33.83 12.09
C GLU A 207 21.99 34.07 12.86
N HIS A 208 20.99 33.17 12.71
CA HIS A 208 19.70 33.25 13.39
C HIS A 208 19.52 32.15 14.46
N SER A 209 20.63 31.64 15.02
CA SER A 209 20.62 30.54 16.00
C SER A 209 20.09 30.89 17.38
N ASP A 210 19.71 32.14 17.63
CA ASP A 210 18.95 32.61 18.78
C ASP A 210 17.45 32.25 18.71
N ASP A 211 16.92 31.97 17.52
CA ASP A 211 15.56 31.47 17.34
C ASP A 211 15.45 29.96 17.66
N PRO A 212 14.64 29.55 18.66
CA PRO A 212 14.47 28.13 19.00
C PRO A 212 14.03 27.24 17.83
N ARG A 213 13.32 27.78 16.85
CA ARG A 213 12.87 27.06 15.64
C ARG A 213 14.05 26.73 14.73
N VAL A 214 15.00 27.68 14.61
CA VAL A 214 16.23 27.52 13.85
C VAL A 214 17.16 26.51 14.56
N GLN A 215 17.25 26.57 15.89
CA GLN A 215 18.02 25.60 16.68
C GLN A 215 17.58 24.17 16.42
N ILE A 216 16.26 23.91 16.32
CA ILE A 216 15.73 22.57 15.98
C ILE A 216 16.20 22.13 14.57
N ILE A 217 16.18 23.06 13.61
CA ILE A 217 16.66 22.78 12.24
C ILE A 217 18.15 22.46 12.23
N LEU A 218 18.95 23.26 12.93
CA LEU A 218 20.41 23.02 13.06
C LEU A 218 20.70 21.68 13.75
N ALA A 219 20.00 21.36 14.85
CA ALA A 219 20.15 20.06 15.51
C ALA A 219 19.81 18.91 14.55
N MET A 220 18.79 19.04 13.72
CA MET A 220 18.45 18.03 12.70
C MET A 220 19.53 17.92 11.61
N ILE A 221 20.15 19.03 11.21
CA ILE A 221 21.23 19.06 10.21
C ILE A 221 22.50 18.38 10.74
N TYR A 222 22.86 18.62 12.00
CA TYR A 222 24.13 18.13 12.55
C TYR A 222 24.06 16.82 13.32
N MET A 223 22.85 16.30 13.60
CA MET A 223 22.66 15.02 14.28
C MET A 223 21.88 13.99 13.46
N GLY A 224 21.38 14.38 12.29
CA GLY A 224 20.73 13.47 11.36
C GLY A 224 19.41 12.85 11.84
N PHE A 225 18.73 13.48 12.78
CA PHE A 225 17.42 13.05 13.26
C PHE A 225 16.36 13.05 12.14
N ARG A 226 15.40 12.13 12.24
CA ARG A 226 14.09 12.37 11.63
C ARG A 226 13.30 13.34 12.50
N ILE A 227 12.51 14.22 11.90
CA ILE A 227 11.69 15.18 12.62
C ILE A 227 10.83 14.54 13.72
N THR A 228 10.21 13.39 13.44
CA THR A 228 9.41 12.65 14.44
C THR A 228 10.27 12.12 15.58
N GLU A 229 11.50 11.73 15.31
CA GLU A 229 12.42 11.18 16.32
C GLU A 229 12.86 12.27 17.29
N LEU A 230 13.24 13.45 16.78
CA LEU A 230 13.65 14.57 17.62
C LEU A 230 12.50 15.12 18.46
N LEU A 231 11.34 15.36 17.83
CA LEU A 231 10.20 15.96 18.53
C LEU A 231 9.51 15.02 19.54
N SER A 232 9.70 13.71 19.44
CA SER A 232 9.19 12.75 20.40
C SER A 232 10.27 12.21 21.36
N LEU A 233 11.43 12.87 21.39
CA LEU A 233 12.50 12.48 22.28
C LEU A 233 12.16 12.79 23.73
N GLU A 234 12.33 11.82 24.61
CA GLU A 234 12.19 11.98 26.07
C GLU A 234 13.51 12.50 26.66
N VAL A 235 13.43 13.36 27.65
CA VAL A 235 14.58 13.98 28.33
C VAL A 235 15.54 12.90 28.87
N GLY A 236 15.04 11.84 29.46
CA GLY A 236 15.83 10.74 30.01
C GLY A 236 16.63 9.91 28.99
N LYS A 237 16.43 10.16 27.70
CA LYS A 237 17.21 9.54 26.60
C LYS A 237 18.44 10.37 26.19
N ILE A 238 18.62 11.54 26.80
CA ILE A 238 19.68 12.50 26.46
C ILE A 238 20.77 12.42 27.52
N HIS A 239 21.91 11.90 27.16
CA HIS A 239 23.08 11.74 28.02
C HIS A 239 24.10 12.84 27.67
N LEU A 240 23.84 14.06 28.18
CA LEU A 240 24.64 15.24 27.86
C LEU A 240 26.10 15.08 28.29
N GLU A 241 26.37 14.58 29.50
CA GLU A 241 27.71 14.45 30.00
C GLU A 241 28.51 13.38 29.24
N GLU A 242 27.86 12.28 28.92
CA GLU A 242 28.43 11.17 28.14
C GLU A 242 28.53 11.49 26.63
N GLY A 243 27.88 12.55 26.18
CA GLY A 243 28.00 13.06 24.81
C GLY A 243 27.17 12.35 23.76
N TYR A 244 26.05 11.69 24.12
CA TYR A 244 25.20 11.00 23.15
C TYR A 244 23.70 11.03 23.53
N ILE A 245 22.86 10.65 22.58
CA ILE A 245 21.42 10.48 22.72
C ILE A 245 21.06 9.07 22.30
N VAL A 246 20.12 8.42 23.01
CA VAL A 246 19.51 7.17 22.60
C VAL A 246 18.19 7.49 21.90
N GLY A 247 18.13 7.29 20.57
CA GLY A 247 16.99 7.71 19.76
C GLY A 247 16.50 6.63 18.81
N GLY A 248 15.41 6.97 18.07
CA GLY A 248 14.85 6.12 17.02
C GLY A 248 13.59 5.39 17.40
N ILE A 249 12.55 5.53 16.54
CA ILE A 249 11.22 5.01 16.81
C ILE A 249 10.73 4.04 15.74
N LYS A 250 11.07 4.27 14.46
CA LYS A 250 10.32 3.73 13.32
C LYS A 250 10.74 2.36 12.78
N THR A 251 11.98 1.95 12.95
CA THR A 251 12.48 0.70 12.34
C THR A 251 13.26 -0.10 13.35
N THR A 252 13.26 -1.42 13.25
CA THR A 252 14.03 -2.31 14.13
C THR A 252 15.51 -1.91 14.19
N ALA A 253 16.10 -1.55 13.04
CA ALA A 253 17.48 -1.08 12.95
C ALA A 253 17.70 0.37 13.46
N GLY A 254 16.61 1.14 13.63
CA GLY A 254 16.66 2.52 14.11
C GLY A 254 16.29 2.69 15.57
N LYS A 255 15.65 1.69 16.20
CA LYS A 255 15.27 1.75 17.61
C LYS A 255 16.52 1.73 18.51
N ASN A 256 16.52 2.59 19.52
CA ASN A 256 17.58 2.66 20.54
C ASN A 256 19.00 2.86 19.94
N ARG A 257 19.12 3.50 18.78
CA ARG A 257 20.45 3.81 18.23
C ARG A 257 21.10 4.94 18.99
N VAL A 258 22.41 4.88 19.08
CA VAL A 258 23.23 5.95 19.66
C VAL A 258 23.44 7.03 18.61
N ILE A 259 23.16 8.28 18.98
CA ILE A 259 23.39 9.49 18.18
C ILE A 259 24.31 10.40 18.99
N PRO A 260 25.61 10.44 18.69
CA PRO A 260 26.56 11.30 19.40
C PRO A 260 26.33 12.78 19.10
N PHE A 261 26.67 13.65 20.07
CA PHE A 261 26.78 15.08 19.81
C PHE A 261 28.01 15.39 18.97
N PRO A 262 27.95 16.37 18.06
CA PRO A 262 29.13 16.81 17.30
C PRO A 262 30.07 17.62 18.22
N LEU A 263 31.24 17.07 18.54
CA LEU A 263 32.17 17.67 19.49
C LEU A 263 32.71 19.04 19.06
N ASN A 264 32.88 19.25 17.75
CA ASN A 264 33.37 20.49 17.18
C ASN A 264 32.31 21.58 17.00
N ILE A 265 31.05 21.29 17.41
CA ILE A 265 29.93 22.20 17.33
C ILE A 265 29.23 22.18 18.69
N PRO A 266 29.86 22.72 19.75
CA PRO A 266 29.36 22.65 21.13
C PRO A 266 27.99 23.31 21.30
N GLU A 267 27.64 24.27 20.46
CA GLU A 267 26.36 24.98 20.47
C GLU A 267 25.18 24.02 20.32
N ILE A 268 25.34 22.95 19.56
CA ILE A 268 24.27 21.92 19.45
C ILE A 268 23.99 21.29 20.81
N LYS A 269 25.01 20.98 21.59
CA LYS A 269 24.86 20.45 22.97
C LYS A 269 24.21 21.48 23.89
N ASP A 270 24.53 22.77 23.70
CA ASP A 270 23.97 23.87 24.49
C ASP A 270 22.47 24.09 24.18
N PHE A 271 22.04 23.90 22.94
CA PHE A 271 20.60 23.90 22.59
C PHE A 271 19.85 22.84 23.42
N PHE A 272 20.36 21.61 23.45
CA PHE A 272 19.75 20.52 24.22
C PHE A 272 19.73 20.85 25.72
N ARG A 273 20.82 21.42 26.26
CA ARG A 273 20.87 21.85 27.67
C ARG A 273 19.76 22.86 27.99
N THR A 274 19.53 23.81 27.09
CA THR A 274 18.49 24.82 27.22
C THR A 274 17.10 24.19 27.13
N TRP A 275 16.88 23.28 26.18
CA TRP A 275 15.57 22.62 25.99
C TRP A 275 15.20 21.66 27.11
N MET A 276 16.19 21.10 27.81
CA MET A 276 15.99 20.19 28.96
C MET A 276 15.79 20.94 30.28
N ALA A 277 16.05 22.25 30.32
CA ALA A 277 15.91 23.03 31.54
C ALA A 277 14.48 22.90 32.11
N ASP A 278 14.38 22.65 33.40
CA ASP A 278 13.12 22.49 34.15
C ASP A 278 12.24 21.30 33.75
N LYS A 279 12.76 20.35 32.96
CA LYS A 279 12.03 19.15 32.51
C LYS A 279 12.48 17.90 33.27
N LYS A 280 11.53 17.01 33.52
CA LYS A 280 11.77 15.70 34.12
C LYS A 280 12.22 14.67 33.09
N PRO A 281 12.90 13.57 33.48
CA PRO A 281 13.38 12.55 32.57
C PRO A 281 12.29 11.85 31.73
N ASP A 282 11.07 11.73 32.23
CA ASP A 282 9.92 11.10 31.59
C ASP A 282 9.10 12.05 30.70
N GLU A 283 9.46 13.35 30.71
CA GLU A 283 8.78 14.35 29.88
C GLU A 283 9.35 14.38 28.45
N PRO A 284 8.51 14.70 27.45
CA PRO A 284 8.99 14.91 26.10
C PRO A 284 9.84 16.19 26.02
N LEU A 285 10.91 16.15 25.20
CA LEU A 285 11.75 17.33 24.98
C LEU A 285 10.98 18.49 24.36
N PHE A 286 10.01 18.17 23.49
CA PHE A 286 9.13 19.15 22.85
C PHE A 286 7.67 18.74 22.99
N ASP A 287 6.81 19.70 23.29
CA ASP A 287 5.36 19.52 23.29
C ASP A 287 4.77 19.92 21.92
N MET A 288 5.21 19.22 20.89
CA MET A 288 4.83 19.50 19.50
C MET A 288 4.90 18.24 18.63
N ILE A 289 3.87 18.05 17.80
CA ILE A 289 3.88 16.95 16.82
C ILE A 289 4.57 17.34 15.51
N SER A 290 5.16 16.37 14.84
CA SER A 290 5.98 16.59 13.64
C SER A 290 5.25 17.24 12.46
N SER A 291 3.93 16.98 12.30
CA SER A 291 3.12 17.62 11.26
C SER A 291 2.90 19.10 11.55
N GLU A 292 2.69 19.45 12.80
CA GLU A 292 2.52 20.83 13.25
C GLU A 292 3.80 21.63 13.10
N PHE A 293 4.93 21.11 13.60
CA PHE A 293 6.23 21.73 13.41
C PHE A 293 6.54 21.97 11.94
N ARG A 294 6.32 20.97 11.07
CA ARG A 294 6.57 21.12 9.64
C ARG A 294 5.79 22.25 9.01
N ILE A 295 4.50 22.40 9.37
CA ILE A 295 3.59 23.36 8.73
C ILE A 295 3.77 24.76 9.33
N LYS A 296 3.83 24.85 10.67
CA LYS A 296 3.79 26.12 11.38
C LYS A 296 5.18 26.73 11.57
N GLU A 297 6.21 25.90 11.78
CA GLU A 297 7.53 26.38 12.16
C GLU A 297 8.57 26.18 11.04
N PHE A 298 8.81 24.95 10.59
CA PHE A 298 9.88 24.65 9.64
C PHE A 298 9.74 25.45 8.33
N TYR A 299 8.61 25.33 7.64
CA TYR A 299 8.42 26.06 6.38
C TYR A 299 8.28 27.57 6.57
N ARG A 300 7.74 28.01 7.72
CA ARG A 300 7.63 29.43 8.02
C ARG A 300 9.01 30.06 8.19
N VAL A 301 9.90 29.45 9.00
CA VAL A 301 11.29 29.92 9.18
C VAL A 301 12.02 29.95 7.85
N LEU A 302 11.98 28.87 7.06
CA LEU A 302 12.67 28.87 5.78
C LEU A 302 12.12 29.91 4.79
N TRP A 303 10.85 30.23 4.88
CA TRP A 303 10.23 31.30 4.08
C TRP A 303 10.65 32.68 4.59
N GLU A 304 10.64 32.92 5.89
CA GLU A 304 11.11 34.15 6.54
C GLU A 304 12.58 34.43 6.19
N LEU A 305 13.40 33.40 6.07
CA LEU A 305 14.83 33.47 5.68
C LEU A 305 15.04 33.36 4.16
N GLU A 306 14.02 33.50 3.36
CA GLU A 306 14.06 33.45 1.88
C GLU A 306 14.68 32.19 1.28
N MET A 307 14.71 31.07 2.04
CA MET A 307 15.32 29.81 1.60
C MET A 307 14.39 28.94 0.74
N ILE A 308 13.09 29.24 0.77
CA ILE A 308 12.08 28.51 -0.01
C ILE A 308 11.10 29.48 -0.67
N ASN A 309 10.65 29.13 -1.87
CA ASN A 309 9.61 29.85 -2.58
C ASN A 309 8.29 29.09 -2.45
N GLY A 310 7.48 29.43 -1.43
CA GLY A 310 6.22 28.75 -1.13
C GLY A 310 5.16 29.76 -0.67
N THR A 311 3.89 29.36 -0.79
CA THR A 311 2.74 30.16 -0.33
C THR A 311 1.92 29.34 0.66
N PHE A 312 1.57 29.92 1.80
CA PHE A 312 0.70 29.25 2.77
C PHE A 312 -0.77 29.37 2.36
N ASN A 313 -1.38 28.25 1.98
CA ASN A 313 -2.79 28.16 1.65
C ASN A 313 -3.61 28.01 2.94
N ARG A 314 -4.23 29.12 3.40
CA ARG A 314 -5.01 29.17 4.66
C ARG A 314 -6.23 28.24 4.61
N SER A 315 -6.91 28.09 3.48
CA SER A 315 -8.10 27.23 3.37
C SER A 315 -7.77 25.74 3.47
N LYS A 316 -6.57 25.34 3.06
CA LYS A 316 -6.08 23.97 3.13
C LYS A 316 -5.18 23.70 4.33
N GLY A 317 -4.80 24.75 5.09
CA GLY A 317 -3.89 24.64 6.24
C GLY A 317 -2.51 24.07 5.87
N ARG A 318 -1.99 24.36 4.68
CA ARG A 318 -0.71 23.82 4.21
C ARG A 318 0.03 24.76 3.30
N TRP A 319 1.34 24.55 3.20
CA TRP A 319 2.20 25.21 2.22
C TRP A 319 2.03 24.58 0.84
N GLU A 320 2.03 25.40 -0.20
CA GLU A 320 2.01 25.03 -1.61
C GLU A 320 3.27 25.59 -2.27
N PHE A 321 3.94 24.76 -3.05
CA PHE A 321 5.20 25.08 -3.71
C PHE A 321 5.00 25.01 -5.22
N PRO A 322 5.69 25.88 -6.01
CA PRO A 322 5.55 25.89 -7.48
C PRO A 322 6.08 24.59 -8.11
N ASP A 323 7.01 23.92 -7.44
CA ASP A 323 7.57 22.64 -7.86
C ASP A 323 7.82 21.71 -6.67
N ASN A 324 8.28 20.50 -6.95
CA ASN A 324 8.66 19.54 -5.90
C ASN A 324 10.14 19.67 -5.48
N LYS A 325 10.81 20.78 -5.87
CA LYS A 325 12.22 21.04 -5.60
C LYS A 325 12.37 22.07 -4.47
N HIS A 326 11.97 21.72 -3.27
CA HIS A 326 12.09 22.58 -2.10
C HIS A 326 12.67 21.82 -0.90
N LEU A 327 13.24 22.53 0.04
CA LEU A 327 13.72 21.98 1.30
C LEU A 327 12.56 21.42 2.11
N THR A 328 12.77 20.26 2.70
CA THR A 328 11.82 19.57 3.58
C THR A 328 12.51 19.20 4.89
N PRO A 329 11.79 18.87 5.96
CA PRO A 329 12.43 18.34 7.17
C PRO A 329 13.32 17.11 6.91
N HIS A 330 13.08 16.35 5.83
CA HIS A 330 13.95 15.24 5.46
C HIS A 330 15.25 15.69 4.77
N SER A 331 15.25 16.90 4.21
CA SER A 331 16.45 17.53 3.63
C SER A 331 17.53 17.76 4.67
N THR A 332 17.19 18.08 5.94
CA THR A 332 18.18 18.22 7.02
C THR A 332 18.99 16.95 7.20
N ARG A 333 18.34 15.79 7.19
CA ARG A 333 18.98 14.48 7.32
C ARG A 333 19.80 14.09 6.08
N HIS A 334 19.37 14.52 4.88
CA HIS A 334 20.19 14.37 3.68
C HIS A 334 21.42 15.26 3.73
N THR A 335 21.30 16.46 4.28
CA THR A 335 22.41 17.38 4.53
C THR A 335 23.39 16.78 5.53
N PHE A 336 22.92 16.23 6.66
CA PHE A 336 23.77 15.50 7.60
C PHE A 336 24.59 14.41 6.90
N ALA A 337 23.92 13.57 6.10
CA ALA A 337 24.60 12.48 5.39
C ALA A 337 25.66 13.00 4.40
N SER A 338 25.37 14.12 3.71
CA SER A 338 26.30 14.76 2.78
C SER A 338 27.49 15.36 3.50
N LEU A 339 27.26 16.14 4.58
CA LEU A 339 28.33 16.74 5.40
C LEU A 339 29.23 15.68 6.04
N SER A 340 28.62 14.64 6.62
CA SER A 340 29.35 13.53 7.25
C SER A 340 30.22 12.77 6.23
N SER A 341 29.71 12.54 5.03
CA SER A 341 30.45 11.90 3.95
C SER A 341 31.61 12.78 3.48
N ALA A 342 31.39 14.09 3.31
CA ALA A 342 32.42 15.07 2.93
C ALA A 342 33.52 15.20 4.00
N ALA A 343 33.13 15.10 5.29
CA ALA A 343 34.09 15.09 6.42
C ALA A 343 34.86 13.76 6.57
N GLY A 344 34.59 12.77 5.70
CA GLY A 344 35.30 11.47 5.72
C GLY A 344 34.82 10.52 6.81
N MET A 345 33.55 10.63 7.25
CA MET A 345 32.94 9.65 8.13
C MET A 345 32.79 8.31 7.39
N LYS A 346 33.15 7.20 8.05
CA LYS A 346 32.99 5.87 7.45
C LYS A 346 31.53 5.55 7.16
N PRO A 347 31.19 5.05 5.96
CA PRO A 347 29.81 4.78 5.57
C PRO A 347 29.05 3.88 6.57
N GLU A 348 29.73 2.90 7.17
CA GLU A 348 29.15 1.99 8.16
C GLU A 348 28.71 2.74 9.43
N ASN A 349 29.53 3.68 9.91
CA ASN A 349 29.24 4.49 11.09
C ASN A 349 28.13 5.51 10.79
N LEU A 350 28.20 6.14 9.62
CA LEU A 350 27.12 7.01 9.15
C LEU A 350 25.78 6.26 9.09
N GLN A 351 25.76 5.05 8.53
CA GLN A 351 24.53 4.23 8.48
C GLN A 351 23.97 3.89 9.86
N LYS A 352 24.84 3.60 10.84
CA LYS A 352 24.46 3.35 12.23
C LYS A 352 23.85 4.59 12.88
N ILE A 353 24.51 5.75 12.78
CA ILE A 353 24.02 7.02 13.33
C ILE A 353 22.68 7.40 12.70
N ILE A 354 22.55 7.25 11.38
CA ILE A 354 21.30 7.52 10.67
C ILE A 354 20.23 6.46 10.95
N GLY A 355 20.56 5.18 11.18
CA GLY A 355 19.61 4.08 11.35
C GLY A 355 18.91 3.71 10.05
N HIS A 356 19.68 3.38 9.01
CA HIS A 356 19.16 2.87 7.74
C HIS A 356 19.04 1.33 7.78
N ALA A 357 17.86 0.80 7.36
CA ALA A 357 17.47 -0.60 7.49
C ALA A 357 18.32 -1.62 6.67
N ASN A 358 19.16 -1.19 5.75
CA ASN A 358 19.94 -2.11 4.91
C ASN A 358 21.17 -2.74 5.64
N TYR A 359 21.29 -2.52 6.93
CA TYR A 359 22.33 -3.15 7.76
C TYR A 359 21.73 -4.14 8.77
N SER A 360 20.55 -4.69 8.48
CA SER A 360 19.90 -5.62 9.38
C SER A 360 20.33 -7.05 9.06
N THR A 361 20.77 -7.73 9.99
CA THR A 361 20.59 -9.10 10.46
C THR A 361 21.68 -9.52 11.43
N THR A 362 22.67 -8.63 11.65
CA THR A 362 23.74 -8.87 12.61
C THR A 362 23.68 -7.92 13.82
N ALA A 363 22.67 -7.02 13.88
CA ALA A 363 22.60 -5.96 14.88
C ALA A 363 22.18 -6.44 16.30
N GLU A 364 21.63 -7.63 16.43
CA GLU A 364 21.32 -8.19 17.76
C GLU A 364 22.57 -8.67 18.54
N VAL A 365 23.68 -8.90 17.84
CA VAL A 365 24.93 -9.41 18.43
C VAL A 365 25.93 -8.31 18.82
N TYR A 366 25.75 -7.06 18.34
CA TYR A 366 26.68 -5.95 18.55
C TYR A 366 26.06 -4.75 19.27
N ILE A 367 25.31 -4.96 20.35
CA ILE A 367 24.79 -3.89 21.22
C ILE A 367 25.92 -3.20 22.05
N HIS A 368 27.09 -3.81 22.15
CA HIS A 368 28.30 -3.15 22.63
C HIS A 368 29.05 -2.47 21.47
N GLN A 369 28.36 -1.59 20.74
CA GLN A 369 29.09 -0.73 19.83
C GLN A 369 29.84 0.30 20.64
N ASP A 370 31.10 0.35 20.33
CA ASP A 370 32.06 1.34 20.78
C ASP A 370 31.47 2.75 20.55
N ILE A 371 30.78 3.27 21.57
CA ILE A 371 30.23 4.65 21.58
C ILE A 371 31.34 5.62 21.29
N ASP A 372 32.56 5.36 21.77
CA ASP A 372 33.74 6.18 21.55
C ASP A 372 34.11 6.29 20.06
N THR A 373 33.94 5.19 19.30
CA THR A 373 34.10 5.23 17.84
C THR A 373 33.10 6.15 17.19
N LEU A 374 31.84 6.12 17.59
CA LEU A 374 30.80 6.98 17.01
C LEU A 374 30.99 8.45 17.40
N ILE A 375 31.41 8.72 18.64
CA ILE A 375 31.78 10.07 19.10
C ILE A 375 32.96 10.59 18.28
N THR A 376 33.99 9.77 18.07
CA THR A 376 35.14 10.12 17.24
C THR A 376 34.76 10.43 15.80
N GLU A 377 33.84 9.65 15.21
CA GLU A 377 33.35 9.92 13.86
C GLU A 377 32.55 11.24 13.80
N MET A 378 31.79 11.56 14.82
CA MET A 378 31.05 12.83 14.89
C MET A 378 31.96 14.05 15.09
N SER A 379 33.15 13.89 15.67
CA SER A 379 34.11 14.98 15.81
C SER A 379 34.71 15.46 14.48
N LYS A 380 34.51 14.73 13.39
CA LYS A 380 34.92 15.15 12.04
C LYS A 380 34.01 16.23 11.44
N LEU A 381 32.80 16.43 12.00
CA LEU A 381 31.91 17.48 11.54
C LEU A 381 32.33 18.84 12.05
N HIS A 382 32.27 19.82 11.18
CA HIS A 382 32.52 21.23 11.44
C HIS A 382 31.36 22.07 10.91
N LYS A 383 31.29 23.32 11.38
CA LYS A 383 30.30 24.29 10.86
C LYS A 383 30.51 24.61 9.39
#